data_b161b1efaa500084ed187a0a7d15b7b1
#
_entry.id   b161b1efaa500084ed187a0a7d15b7b1
#
_cell.length_a   1.000
_cell.length_b   1.000
_cell.length_c   1.000
_cell.angle_alpha   90.00
_cell.angle_beta   90.00
_cell.angle_gamma   90.00
#
_symmetry.space_group_name_H-M   'P 1'
#
loop_
_entity.id
_entity.type
_entity.pdbx_description
1 polymer ?
#
loop_
_entity_poly.entity_id
_entity_poly.type
_entity_poly.pdbx_seq_one_letter_code
_entity_poly.pdbx_strand_id
1 'polypeptide(L)'
;MKIKSHSLLCILATIALSSPLSALSVNAQKAVSKTWNPNLKNGMYRNPVIDADYSDPDVCRVGNDYYMTSSSFQCFPGLQILHSTDLVNWEIIGAALLDDYPVLPEYQGTELDWHKKVQHGNYVWAPSIRYHDGWFYIYCGDPDQGLFMTKTQDPRGPWEPITWVMKGKGLIDCCPLWDEDGKAYLSHGCAGSRAGIKSVLFVAPMSPDGTKVIGPSRIVYDGHEDQPTIEGTKFYKRNGYYYIMSPAGGVKYGWQVELRSKNPYGPYEEYVGMAQGKNKKVNGPHQGAWVDTQNGENWFLHFQDKHAYGRVVHLQPAKWVNDWLVIGDDKDGDGCGDPVQQWKKPNLPSSGNFQPKESDDFNSVDLGLQWQWNGPYSQYWYFCDAKNSKLRLYGVQQAEDVKNLYDLPNLLLQKLPTENFTATAKVKFIPNRTEAYKENDKVLGESAGMIMQGMDYAALKFVDTKKEGVVLQYVTCEKAEKGKAEKVVKQVAIKTSKQPQPYTVKYAVDDIPSSRIATQDVWLRVKVHSEGIANQIQAIAEWSYSLDGKKFNKIGNPFTVREGKWIGAKLGFFNTRTAKKNDAAFFDVDWIHFEK
;
A
#
# COMPACT_ATOMS: atom_id res chain seq x y z
N MET A 1 -9.11 83.17 13.36
CA MET A 1 -9.16 82.08 14.34
C MET A 1 -8.63 80.81 13.70
N LYS A 2 -7.39 80.43 13.97
CA LYS A 2 -6.71 79.28 13.34
C LYS A 2 -6.97 78.04 14.17
N ILE A 3 -7.55 76.98 13.59
CA ILE A 3 -7.66 75.68 14.20
C ILE A 3 -6.58 74.79 13.58
N LYS A 4 -5.67 74.32 14.44
CA LYS A 4 -4.62 73.37 14.09
C LYS A 4 -5.21 71.95 14.07
N SER A 5 -5.05 71.24 12.97
CA SER A 5 -5.31 69.82 12.88
C SER A 5 -4.10 69.04 13.37
N HIS A 6 -4.31 68.13 14.34
CA HIS A 6 -3.33 67.16 14.75
C HIS A 6 -3.60 65.83 14.04
N SER A 7 -2.66 65.44 13.19
CA SER A 7 -2.66 64.13 12.56
C SER A 7 -2.16 63.11 13.56
N LEU A 8 -3.02 62.13 13.91
CA LEU A 8 -2.66 60.99 14.71
C LEU A 8 -2.20 59.89 13.77
N LEU A 9 -0.92 59.56 13.82
CA LEU A 9 -0.34 58.45 13.04
C LEU A 9 -0.56 57.16 13.84
N CYS A 10 -1.51 56.32 13.43
CA CYS A 10 -1.67 54.94 13.96
C CYS A 10 -0.66 54.03 13.27
N ILE A 11 0.38 53.62 14.00
CA ILE A 11 1.27 52.55 13.58
C ILE A 11 0.58 51.22 13.98
N LEU A 12 0.08 50.53 12.99
CA LEU A 12 -0.37 49.14 13.12
C LEU A 12 0.89 48.23 13.11
N ALA A 13 1.32 47.78 14.26
CA ALA A 13 2.29 46.71 14.37
C ALA A 13 1.57 45.38 14.18
N THR A 14 1.70 44.80 12.98
CA THR A 14 1.33 43.41 12.73
C THR A 14 2.33 42.49 13.39
N ILE A 15 1.99 41.99 14.56
CA ILE A 15 2.71 40.87 15.19
C ILE A 15 2.28 39.59 14.45
N ALA A 16 3.12 39.13 13.54
CA ALA A 16 3.01 37.79 13.00
C ALA A 16 3.38 36.79 14.10
N LEU A 17 2.38 36.23 14.73
CA LEU A 17 2.54 35.04 15.58
C LEU A 17 2.80 33.85 14.65
N SER A 18 4.05 33.61 14.31
CA SER A 18 4.49 32.30 13.81
C SER A 18 4.54 31.35 15.00
N SER A 19 3.45 30.66 15.26
CA SER A 19 3.48 29.46 16.08
C SER A 19 4.32 28.43 15.34
N PRO A 20 5.40 27.88 15.92
CA PRO A 20 5.99 26.71 15.34
C PRO A 20 4.97 25.57 15.51
N LEU A 21 4.40 25.09 14.39
CA LEU A 21 3.85 23.74 14.39
C LEU A 21 5.01 22.83 14.81
N SER A 22 4.98 22.41 16.07
CA SER A 22 5.82 21.32 16.52
C SER A 22 5.44 20.10 15.68
N ALA A 23 6.27 19.79 14.70
CA ALA A 23 6.24 18.49 14.05
C ALA A 23 6.34 17.47 15.18
N LEU A 24 5.23 16.82 15.51
CA LEU A 24 5.22 15.64 16.35
C LEU A 24 6.09 14.62 15.60
N SER A 25 7.36 14.53 16.02
CA SER A 25 8.20 13.42 15.62
C SER A 25 7.55 12.17 16.19
N VAL A 26 6.73 11.51 15.39
CA VAL A 26 6.39 10.11 15.64
C VAL A 26 7.75 9.41 15.59
N ASN A 27 8.32 9.12 16.76
CA ASN A 27 9.42 8.18 16.85
C ASN A 27 8.86 6.83 16.35
N ALA A 28 9.00 6.59 15.06
CA ALA A 28 8.68 5.31 14.45
C ALA A 28 9.57 4.29 15.14
N GLN A 29 9.02 3.58 16.13
CA GLN A 29 9.76 2.57 16.85
C GLN A 29 10.05 1.45 15.85
N LYS A 30 11.33 1.24 15.54
CA LYS A 30 11.76 0.17 14.64
C LYS A 30 11.16 -1.15 15.08
N ALA A 31 10.24 -1.67 14.28
CA ALA A 31 9.51 -2.88 14.63
C ALA A 31 10.32 -4.12 14.28
N VAL A 32 10.64 -4.94 15.27
CA VAL A 32 11.21 -6.27 15.05
C VAL A 32 10.07 -7.19 14.61
N SER A 33 10.11 -7.64 13.36
CA SER A 33 9.12 -8.60 12.86
C SER A 33 9.23 -9.93 13.58
N LYS A 34 8.07 -10.51 13.95
CA LYS A 34 7.95 -11.85 14.51
C LYS A 34 7.70 -12.92 13.45
N THR A 35 7.40 -12.51 12.22
CA THR A 35 7.02 -13.41 11.13
C THR A 35 8.14 -13.59 10.10
N TRP A 36 8.85 -12.51 9.74
CA TRP A 36 9.91 -12.55 8.74
C TRP A 36 11.20 -11.90 9.23
N ASN A 37 12.33 -12.47 8.84
CA ASN A 37 13.65 -11.92 9.08
C ASN A 37 14.57 -12.23 7.90
N PRO A 38 14.97 -11.25 7.09
CA PRO A 38 15.88 -11.45 5.96
C PRO A 38 17.34 -11.64 6.41
N ASN A 39 17.68 -11.27 7.64
CA ASN A 39 19.04 -11.35 8.13
C ASN A 39 19.43 -12.81 8.44
N LEU A 40 20.53 -13.26 7.90
CA LEU A 40 21.16 -14.53 8.19
C LEU A 40 22.43 -14.32 9.02
N LYS A 41 22.95 -15.42 9.56
CA LYS A 41 24.25 -15.43 10.24
C LYS A 41 25.38 -15.15 9.23
N ASN A 42 26.57 -14.83 9.75
CA ASN A 42 27.81 -14.67 8.98
C ASN A 42 27.78 -13.58 7.88
N GLY A 43 27.06 -12.48 8.13
CA GLY A 43 27.01 -11.36 7.20
C GLY A 43 26.23 -11.62 5.90
N MET A 44 25.38 -12.63 5.89
CA MET A 44 24.50 -12.97 4.76
C MET A 44 23.10 -12.41 4.95
N TYR A 45 22.38 -12.24 3.84
CA TYR A 45 20.92 -12.03 3.83
C TYR A 45 20.24 -13.09 2.95
N ARG A 46 18.93 -13.19 3.08
CA ARG A 46 18.06 -14.00 2.21
C ARG A 46 16.99 -13.15 1.57
N ASN A 47 16.63 -13.50 0.36
CA ASN A 47 15.49 -12.96 -0.36
C ASN A 47 14.19 -13.73 -0.01
N PRO A 48 13.01 -13.04 -0.06
CA PRO A 48 12.87 -11.60 -0.27
C PRO A 48 13.40 -10.78 0.91
N VAL A 49 13.91 -9.58 0.66
CA VAL A 49 14.29 -8.67 1.76
C VAL A 49 13.05 -8.09 2.44
N ILE A 50 11.93 -7.98 1.71
CA ILE A 50 10.60 -7.69 2.26
C ILE A 50 9.64 -8.76 1.75
N ASP A 51 9.17 -9.64 2.64
CA ASP A 51 8.24 -10.74 2.28
C ASP A 51 6.77 -10.28 2.40
N ALA A 52 6.46 -9.15 1.76
CA ALA A 52 5.15 -8.53 1.70
C ALA A 52 4.96 -7.80 0.36
N ASP A 53 3.72 -7.47 0.02
CA ASP A 53 3.32 -6.87 -1.25
C ASP A 53 3.75 -5.41 -1.38
N TYR A 54 4.92 -5.17 -1.99
CA TYR A 54 5.41 -3.86 -2.42
C TYR A 54 5.71 -3.89 -3.91
N SER A 55 4.64 -3.83 -4.68
CA SER A 55 4.64 -3.94 -6.14
C SER A 55 5.43 -2.81 -6.81
N ASP A 56 6.17 -3.15 -7.86
CA ASP A 56 6.86 -2.16 -8.71
C ASP A 56 7.79 -1.23 -7.91
N PRO A 57 8.70 -1.77 -7.06
CA PRO A 57 9.52 -0.96 -6.18
C PRO A 57 10.48 -0.07 -6.98
N ASP A 58 10.61 1.18 -6.56
CA ASP A 58 11.68 2.08 -6.99
C ASP A 58 12.40 2.66 -5.79
N VAL A 59 13.71 2.84 -5.91
CA VAL A 59 14.59 3.24 -4.82
C VAL A 59 15.53 4.36 -5.25
N CYS A 60 15.79 5.30 -4.33
CA CYS A 60 16.87 6.27 -4.47
C CYS A 60 17.73 6.33 -3.20
N ARG A 61 18.98 6.76 -3.36
CA ARG A 61 19.91 7.00 -2.26
C ARG A 61 20.11 8.50 -2.03
N VAL A 62 20.11 8.90 -0.77
CA VAL A 62 20.48 10.25 -0.35
C VAL A 62 21.50 10.13 0.80
N GLY A 63 22.75 10.43 0.53
CA GLY A 63 23.83 10.22 1.52
C GLY A 63 24.00 8.74 1.87
N ASN A 64 23.70 8.40 3.12
CA ASN A 64 23.77 7.03 3.65
C ASN A 64 22.40 6.35 3.77
N ASP A 65 21.35 7.01 3.32
CA ASP A 65 19.96 6.58 3.47
C ASP A 65 19.37 6.17 2.12
N TYR A 66 18.53 5.16 2.15
CA TYR A 66 17.82 4.61 0.99
C TYR A 66 16.33 4.75 1.20
N TYR A 67 15.65 5.26 0.18
CA TYR A 67 14.21 5.49 0.20
C TYR A 67 13.54 4.75 -0.94
N MET A 68 12.50 3.97 -0.61
CA MET A 68 11.75 3.17 -1.58
C MET A 68 10.28 3.52 -1.52
N THR A 69 9.62 3.51 -2.68
CA THR A 69 8.17 3.55 -2.79
C THR A 69 7.68 2.46 -3.76
N SER A 70 6.38 2.21 -3.77
CA SER A 70 5.77 1.14 -4.55
C SER A 70 4.35 1.51 -4.99
N SER A 71 3.82 0.79 -5.96
CA SER A 71 2.41 0.90 -6.35
C SER A 71 1.48 0.65 -5.18
N SER A 72 0.41 1.40 -5.09
CA SER A 72 -0.65 1.19 -4.09
C SER A 72 -2.02 0.94 -4.71
N PHE A 73 -2.15 1.16 -6.02
CA PHE A 73 -3.40 1.03 -6.77
C PHE A 73 -4.53 1.80 -6.09
N GLN A 74 -5.62 1.15 -5.72
CA GLN A 74 -6.76 1.77 -5.04
C GLN A 74 -6.56 1.97 -3.53
N CYS A 75 -5.48 1.45 -2.93
CA CYS A 75 -5.31 1.45 -1.47
C CYS A 75 -4.72 2.77 -0.97
N PHE A 76 -5.34 3.35 0.08
CA PHE A 76 -4.93 4.62 0.69
C PHE A 76 -4.71 4.49 2.20
N PRO A 77 -3.73 5.24 2.79
CA PRO A 77 -2.75 6.13 2.14
C PRO A 77 -1.95 5.42 1.04
N GLY A 78 -1.76 6.11 -0.10
CA GLY A 78 -1.02 5.59 -1.25
C GLY A 78 0.45 6.00 -1.25
N LEU A 79 1.27 5.30 -2.04
CA LEU A 79 2.70 5.56 -2.18
C LEU A 79 3.40 5.58 -0.81
N GLN A 80 3.32 4.46 -0.07
CA GLN A 80 4.06 4.32 1.19
C GLN A 80 5.55 4.52 0.95
N ILE A 81 6.20 5.26 1.85
CA ILE A 81 7.64 5.52 1.81
C ILE A 81 8.32 4.61 2.81
N LEU A 82 9.26 3.81 2.29
CA LEU A 82 10.10 2.95 3.12
C LEU A 82 11.51 3.51 3.18
N HIS A 83 12.16 3.32 4.32
CA HIS A 83 13.51 3.78 4.60
C HIS A 83 14.41 2.61 5.01
N SER A 84 15.64 2.64 4.57
CA SER A 84 16.70 1.72 4.96
C SER A 84 18.06 2.41 5.01
N THR A 85 18.97 1.88 5.82
CA THR A 85 20.39 2.27 5.81
C THR A 85 21.31 1.13 5.38
N ASP A 86 20.75 -0.05 5.05
CA ASP A 86 21.52 -1.24 4.68
C ASP A 86 20.92 -2.05 3.51
N LEU A 87 19.84 -1.57 2.88
CA LEU A 87 19.10 -2.21 1.78
C LEU A 87 18.43 -3.56 2.13
N VAL A 88 18.67 -4.11 3.31
CA VAL A 88 18.13 -5.40 3.77
C VAL A 88 16.97 -5.21 4.75
N ASN A 89 17.08 -4.23 5.61
CA ASN A 89 16.09 -3.92 6.64
C ASN A 89 15.36 -2.62 6.29
N TRP A 90 14.03 -2.67 6.27
CA TRP A 90 13.18 -1.58 5.81
C TRP A 90 12.08 -1.24 6.82
N GLU A 91 11.80 0.03 7.02
CA GLU A 91 10.70 0.54 7.83
C GLU A 91 9.82 1.49 7.01
N ILE A 92 8.52 1.51 7.30
CA ILE A 92 7.61 2.51 6.70
C ILE A 92 7.76 3.80 7.50
N ILE A 93 8.07 4.91 6.84
CA ILE A 93 8.27 6.21 7.47
C ILE A 93 7.20 7.25 7.13
N GLY A 94 6.34 6.97 6.14
CA GLY A 94 5.30 7.86 5.68
C GLY A 94 4.56 7.33 4.48
N ALA A 95 3.73 8.19 3.88
CA ALA A 95 3.07 7.97 2.62
C ALA A 95 2.94 9.30 1.86
N ALA A 96 3.09 9.28 0.54
CA ALA A 96 3.06 10.50 -0.27
C ALA A 96 1.64 10.93 -0.64
N LEU A 97 0.66 10.01 -0.64
CA LEU A 97 -0.73 10.30 -0.95
C LEU A 97 -1.60 10.00 0.26
N LEU A 98 -2.00 11.07 0.96
CA LEU A 98 -2.88 11.01 2.12
C LEU A 98 -4.36 11.12 1.67
N ASP A 99 -5.25 10.78 2.58
CA ASP A 99 -6.69 10.64 2.39
C ASP A 99 -7.47 11.91 2.09
N ASP A 100 -7.17 12.97 2.81
CA ASP A 100 -7.86 14.28 2.70
C ASP A 100 -7.63 14.95 1.34
N TYR A 101 -6.80 14.31 0.56
CA TYR A 101 -6.43 14.81 -0.73
C TYR A 101 -7.27 14.09 -1.77
N PRO A 102 -8.19 14.78 -2.43
CA PRO A 102 -8.73 14.27 -3.67
C PRO A 102 -7.59 14.22 -4.67
N VAL A 103 -6.77 13.18 -4.54
CA VAL A 103 -5.61 12.90 -5.38
C VAL A 103 -6.03 12.86 -6.82
N LEU A 104 -7.27 12.44 -7.05
CA LEU A 104 -7.81 12.19 -8.37
C LEU A 104 -8.88 13.23 -8.70
N PRO A 105 -8.90 13.77 -9.92
CA PRO A 105 -9.85 14.82 -10.32
C PRO A 105 -11.32 14.45 -10.07
N GLU A 106 -11.66 13.17 -10.14
CA GLU A 106 -13.01 12.67 -9.88
C GLU A 106 -13.46 12.79 -8.41
N TYR A 107 -12.51 13.00 -7.49
CA TYR A 107 -12.78 13.26 -6.07
C TYR A 107 -12.61 14.74 -5.70
N GLN A 108 -12.13 15.59 -6.63
CA GLN A 108 -11.94 17.02 -6.38
C GLN A 108 -13.28 17.77 -6.41
N GLY A 109 -13.60 18.44 -5.30
CA GLY A 109 -14.73 19.39 -5.22
C GLY A 109 -16.11 18.76 -5.04
N THR A 110 -16.20 17.44 -4.86
CA THR A 110 -17.40 16.79 -4.34
C THR A 110 -17.21 16.50 -2.87
N GLU A 111 -18.24 16.67 -2.05
CA GLU A 111 -18.32 15.91 -0.80
C GLU A 111 -17.96 14.49 -1.15
N LEU A 112 -16.94 13.96 -0.45
CA LEU A 112 -16.46 12.61 -0.65
C LEU A 112 -17.68 11.70 -0.78
N ASP A 113 -17.93 11.21 -1.97
CA ASP A 113 -19.01 10.26 -2.18
C ASP A 113 -18.56 8.91 -1.64
N TRP A 114 -18.57 8.80 -0.30
CA TRP A 114 -18.16 7.62 0.46
C TRP A 114 -18.98 6.38 0.09
N HIS A 115 -19.99 6.62 -0.73
CA HIS A 115 -20.94 5.62 -1.16
C HIS A 115 -20.55 5.00 -2.51
N LYS A 116 -19.38 5.36 -3.08
CA LYS A 116 -18.93 4.73 -4.32
C LYS A 116 -18.27 3.39 -4.06
N LYS A 117 -18.55 2.49 -4.98
CA LYS A 117 -17.88 1.20 -5.10
C LYS A 117 -16.40 1.38 -5.46
N VAL A 118 -15.54 0.56 -4.85
CA VAL A 118 -14.11 0.56 -5.10
C VAL A 118 -13.80 0.17 -6.55
N GLN A 119 -12.87 0.88 -7.15
CA GLN A 119 -12.34 0.58 -8.47
C GLN A 119 -11.00 -0.15 -8.37
N HIS A 120 -11.06 -1.44 -8.14
CA HIS A 120 -9.89 -2.27 -7.92
C HIS A 120 -8.91 -2.26 -9.09
N GLY A 121 -7.63 -2.12 -8.75
CA GLY A 121 -6.53 -2.13 -9.71
C GLY A 121 -6.40 -0.85 -10.54
N ASN A 122 -7.09 0.23 -10.16
CA ASN A 122 -6.96 1.55 -10.77
C ASN A 122 -6.08 2.48 -9.90
N TYR A 123 -5.94 3.73 -10.30
CA TYR A 123 -5.30 4.88 -9.66
C TYR A 123 -3.77 4.83 -9.66
N VAL A 124 -3.15 4.37 -8.56
CA VAL A 124 -1.72 4.59 -8.28
C VAL A 124 -0.89 3.40 -8.76
N TRP A 125 -0.47 3.46 -10.03
CA TRP A 125 0.36 2.40 -10.64
C TRP A 125 1.85 2.64 -10.35
N ALA A 126 2.75 2.03 -11.13
CA ALA A 126 4.17 2.01 -10.86
C ALA A 126 4.81 3.41 -10.71
N PRO A 127 5.37 3.72 -9.53
CA PRO A 127 6.03 5.00 -9.29
C PRO A 127 7.51 4.97 -9.65
N SER A 128 8.09 6.18 -9.71
CA SER A 128 9.53 6.40 -9.61
C SER A 128 9.82 7.42 -8.53
N ILE A 129 10.82 7.16 -7.67
CA ILE A 129 11.32 8.09 -6.67
C ILE A 129 12.70 8.58 -7.05
N ARG A 130 12.92 9.89 -7.02
CA ARG A 130 14.21 10.54 -7.32
C ARG A 130 14.50 11.65 -6.33
N TYR A 131 15.78 11.90 -6.10
CA TYR A 131 16.23 13.07 -5.33
C TYR A 131 16.99 14.01 -6.25
N HIS A 132 16.57 15.26 -6.31
CA HIS A 132 17.15 16.29 -7.16
C HIS A 132 17.05 17.65 -6.47
N ASP A 133 18.14 18.40 -6.42
CA ASP A 133 18.25 19.76 -5.86
C ASP A 133 17.57 19.95 -4.49
N GLY A 134 17.81 19.01 -3.57
CA GLY A 134 17.27 19.09 -2.20
C GLY A 134 15.84 18.58 -2.03
N TRP A 135 15.23 18.06 -3.09
CA TRP A 135 13.85 17.57 -3.08
C TRP A 135 13.76 16.10 -3.46
N PHE A 136 12.89 15.40 -2.78
CA PHE A 136 12.38 14.10 -3.24
C PHE A 136 11.22 14.33 -4.19
N TYR A 137 11.24 13.66 -5.31
CA TYR A 137 10.19 13.64 -6.32
C TYR A 137 9.64 12.22 -6.47
N ILE A 138 8.33 12.07 -6.52
CA ILE A 138 7.69 10.84 -6.96
C ILE A 138 6.88 11.14 -8.20
N TYR A 139 7.16 10.40 -9.27
CA TYR A 139 6.34 10.39 -10.47
C TYR A 139 5.56 9.09 -10.53
N CYS A 140 4.30 9.17 -10.93
CA CYS A 140 3.40 8.02 -10.93
C CYS A 140 2.38 8.13 -12.06
N GLY A 141 1.93 6.99 -12.56
CA GLY A 141 0.88 6.90 -13.56
C GLY A 141 -0.46 6.52 -12.95
N ASP A 142 -1.50 7.30 -13.28
CA ASP A 142 -2.88 6.86 -13.27
C ASP A 142 -3.25 6.47 -14.70
N PRO A 143 -3.52 5.18 -14.99
CA PRO A 143 -3.72 4.72 -16.37
C PRO A 143 -4.95 5.31 -17.06
N ASP A 144 -5.88 5.89 -16.30
CA ASP A 144 -7.10 6.49 -16.82
C ASP A 144 -7.02 8.03 -16.95
N GLN A 145 -6.07 8.68 -16.24
CA GLN A 145 -5.93 10.15 -16.17
C GLN A 145 -4.63 10.68 -16.79
N GLY A 146 -3.49 10.00 -16.50
CA GLY A 146 -2.18 10.43 -16.98
C GLY A 146 -1.06 10.28 -15.95
N LEU A 147 0.03 11.00 -16.18
CA LEU A 147 1.21 11.01 -15.32
C LEU A 147 1.17 12.21 -14.38
N PHE A 148 1.36 11.97 -13.10
CA PHE A 148 1.45 13.02 -12.08
C PHE A 148 2.77 12.92 -11.29
N MET A 149 3.09 13.99 -10.59
CA MET A 149 4.20 14.04 -9.66
C MET A 149 3.77 14.69 -8.34
N THR A 150 4.45 14.34 -7.29
CA THR A 150 4.48 15.06 -6.02
C THR A 150 5.90 15.18 -5.53
N LYS A 151 6.20 16.11 -4.62
CA LYS A 151 7.54 16.31 -4.08
C LYS A 151 7.53 16.75 -2.63
N THR A 152 8.66 16.56 -1.95
CA THR A 152 8.88 17.04 -0.58
C THR A 152 10.36 17.22 -0.30
N GLN A 153 10.72 17.99 0.73
CA GLN A 153 12.09 18.04 1.26
C GLN A 153 12.33 17.00 2.37
N ASP A 154 11.26 16.56 3.06
CA ASP A 154 11.33 15.49 4.07
C ASP A 154 10.52 14.27 3.58
N PRO A 155 11.14 13.10 3.35
CA PRO A 155 10.44 11.93 2.83
C PRO A 155 9.35 11.38 3.77
N ARG A 156 9.34 11.80 5.03
CA ARG A 156 8.25 11.50 5.99
C ARG A 156 6.99 12.32 5.71
N GLY A 157 7.12 13.40 4.94
CA GLY A 157 6.07 14.35 4.62
C GLY A 157 6.13 15.65 5.42
N PRO A 158 5.20 16.59 5.22
CA PRO A 158 4.14 16.46 4.23
C PRO A 158 4.67 16.49 2.79
N TRP A 159 3.99 15.80 1.90
CA TRP A 159 4.20 15.87 0.47
C TRP A 159 3.34 16.96 -0.14
N GLU A 160 3.86 17.65 -1.17
CA GLU A 160 3.09 18.67 -1.88
C GLU A 160 1.90 18.02 -2.62
N PRO A 161 0.85 18.80 -2.89
CA PRO A 161 -0.24 18.36 -3.77
C PRO A 161 0.26 17.83 -5.10
N ILE A 162 -0.43 16.84 -5.66
CA ILE A 162 -0.06 16.29 -6.96
C ILE A 162 -0.14 17.36 -8.07
N THR A 163 0.81 17.26 -8.99
CA THR A 163 0.84 18.03 -10.23
C THR A 163 0.76 17.07 -11.41
N TRP A 164 -0.21 17.29 -12.31
CA TRP A 164 -0.31 16.53 -13.54
C TRP A 164 0.78 16.95 -14.52
N VAL A 165 1.76 16.07 -14.73
CA VAL A 165 2.90 16.32 -15.63
C VAL A 165 2.52 16.10 -17.09
N MET A 166 1.66 15.11 -17.35
CA MET A 166 1.14 14.79 -18.68
C MET A 166 -0.22 14.11 -18.56
N LYS A 167 -1.26 14.68 -19.13
CA LYS A 167 -2.60 14.08 -19.16
C LYS A 167 -2.76 13.17 -20.36
N GLY A 168 -3.43 12.02 -20.17
CA GLY A 168 -3.73 11.08 -21.24
C GLY A 168 -3.99 9.67 -20.73
N LYS A 169 -4.88 8.96 -21.40
CA LYS A 169 -5.21 7.57 -21.11
C LYS A 169 -4.08 6.62 -21.51
N GLY A 170 -3.80 5.65 -20.66
CA GLY A 170 -2.85 4.59 -20.93
C GLY A 170 -1.39 4.93 -20.68
N LEU A 171 -1.08 6.11 -20.17
CA LEU A 171 0.27 6.51 -19.78
C LEU A 171 0.61 5.87 -18.42
N ILE A 172 1.75 5.16 -18.35
CA ILE A 172 2.18 4.42 -17.16
C ILE A 172 3.69 4.46 -16.99
N ASP A 173 4.15 4.08 -15.80
CA ASP A 173 5.55 3.70 -15.50
C ASP A 173 6.56 4.79 -15.81
N CYS A 174 6.27 6.01 -15.42
CA CYS A 174 7.10 7.15 -15.75
C CYS A 174 8.31 7.32 -14.82
N CYS A 175 9.43 7.77 -15.39
CA CYS A 175 10.64 8.05 -14.64
C CYS A 175 11.32 9.32 -15.16
N PRO A 176 11.57 10.33 -14.29
CA PRO A 176 12.27 11.55 -14.68
C PRO A 176 13.78 11.34 -14.71
N LEU A 177 14.44 12.12 -15.54
CA LEU A 177 15.89 12.30 -15.56
C LEU A 177 16.22 13.79 -15.72
N TRP A 178 16.97 14.35 -14.79
CA TRP A 178 17.61 15.66 -14.91
C TRP A 178 19.02 15.47 -15.42
N ASP A 179 19.36 16.14 -16.51
CA ASP A 179 20.67 16.04 -17.14
C ASP A 179 21.61 17.15 -16.67
N GLU A 180 22.90 16.92 -16.79
CA GLU A 180 23.96 17.85 -16.41
C GLU A 180 23.95 19.15 -17.25
N ASP A 181 23.35 19.12 -18.45
CA ASP A 181 23.17 20.30 -19.32
C ASP A 181 21.98 21.17 -18.95
N GLY A 182 21.29 20.88 -17.83
CA GLY A 182 20.13 21.59 -17.33
C GLY A 182 18.81 21.22 -18.01
N LYS A 183 18.81 20.26 -18.93
CA LYS A 183 17.58 19.69 -19.49
C LYS A 183 17.04 18.58 -18.63
N ALA A 184 15.75 18.33 -18.78
CA ALA A 184 15.10 17.22 -18.12
C ALA A 184 14.25 16.41 -19.12
N TYR A 185 14.15 15.13 -18.84
CA TYR A 185 13.45 14.17 -19.68
C TYR A 185 12.54 13.27 -18.82
N LEU A 186 11.49 12.75 -19.42
CA LEU A 186 10.57 11.80 -18.81
C LEU A 186 10.46 10.57 -19.69
N SER A 187 10.88 9.41 -19.22
CA SER A 187 10.55 8.13 -19.85
C SER A 187 9.19 7.63 -19.39
N HIS A 188 8.46 6.89 -20.22
CA HIS A 188 7.22 6.23 -19.82
C HIS A 188 6.86 5.07 -20.76
N GLY A 189 5.95 4.21 -20.32
CA GLY A 189 5.34 3.16 -21.09
C GLY A 189 3.87 3.41 -21.44
N CYS A 190 3.21 2.37 -21.97
CA CYS A 190 1.79 2.37 -22.29
C CYS A 190 1.08 1.11 -21.79
N ALA A 191 -0.07 1.29 -21.14
CA ALA A 191 -0.97 0.21 -20.78
C ALA A 191 -1.87 -0.18 -21.97
N GLY A 192 -1.66 -1.35 -22.54
CA GLY A 192 -2.44 -1.83 -23.70
C GLY A 192 -3.96 -1.84 -23.47
N SER A 193 -4.37 -2.08 -22.22
CA SER A 193 -5.80 -2.09 -21.85
C SER A 193 -6.47 -0.70 -21.90
N ARG A 194 -5.71 0.39 -22.00
CA ARG A 194 -6.20 1.78 -22.07
C ARG A 194 -5.78 2.47 -23.35
N ALA A 195 -4.51 2.32 -23.75
CA ALA A 195 -3.93 2.97 -24.95
C ALA A 195 -4.15 2.19 -26.24
N GLY A 196 -4.50 0.89 -26.14
CA GLY A 196 -4.62 0.02 -27.32
C GLY A 196 -3.27 -0.45 -27.89
N ILE A 197 -2.16 0.01 -27.31
CA ILE A 197 -0.79 -0.39 -27.63
C ILE A 197 -0.01 -0.66 -26.34
N LYS A 198 0.91 -1.63 -26.38
CA LYS A 198 1.86 -1.97 -25.30
C LYS A 198 3.22 -2.31 -25.89
N SER A 199 4.17 -2.68 -25.07
CA SER A 199 5.53 -3.10 -25.49
C SER A 199 6.31 -2.00 -26.22
N VAL A 200 5.99 -0.75 -25.99
CA VAL A 200 6.69 0.41 -26.53
C VAL A 200 7.07 1.38 -25.41
N LEU A 201 8.29 1.92 -25.50
CA LEU A 201 8.80 2.88 -24.54
C LEU A 201 8.98 4.25 -25.19
N PHE A 202 8.75 5.27 -24.40
CA PHE A 202 8.75 6.67 -24.85
C PHE A 202 9.73 7.48 -24.02
N VAL A 203 10.24 8.57 -24.63
CA VAL A 203 10.91 9.67 -23.94
C VAL A 203 10.29 10.99 -24.40
N ALA A 204 9.99 11.85 -23.45
CA ALA A 204 9.49 13.22 -23.68
C ALA A 204 10.44 14.24 -23.05
N PRO A 205 10.59 15.45 -23.63
CA PRO A 205 11.26 16.56 -22.96
C PRO A 205 10.39 17.08 -21.82
N MET A 206 11.01 17.29 -20.66
CA MET A 206 10.37 17.78 -19.44
C MET A 206 10.92 19.17 -19.07
N SER A 207 10.10 20.00 -18.43
CA SER A 207 10.57 21.27 -17.87
C SER A 207 11.64 21.01 -16.79
N PRO A 208 12.67 21.87 -16.65
CA PRO A 208 13.73 21.68 -15.66
C PRO A 208 13.24 21.60 -14.21
N ASP A 209 12.11 22.23 -13.90
CA ASP A 209 11.47 22.14 -12.58
C ASP A 209 10.68 20.83 -12.36
N GLY A 210 10.63 19.96 -13.38
CA GLY A 210 9.99 18.65 -13.30
C GLY A 210 8.45 18.67 -13.36
N THR A 211 7.82 19.82 -13.53
CA THR A 211 6.36 19.94 -13.33
C THR A 211 5.51 19.60 -14.55
N LYS A 212 6.10 19.57 -15.75
CA LYS A 212 5.35 19.32 -16.99
C LYS A 212 6.22 18.79 -18.13
N VAL A 213 5.62 18.00 -19.00
CA VAL A 213 6.16 17.69 -20.33
C VAL A 213 6.01 18.92 -21.23
N ILE A 214 7.09 19.30 -21.94
CA ILE A 214 7.17 20.53 -22.75
C ILE A 214 7.27 20.28 -24.25
N GLY A 215 7.14 19.04 -24.69
CA GLY A 215 7.17 18.67 -26.11
C GLY A 215 6.62 17.25 -26.32
N PRO A 216 6.61 16.76 -27.57
CA PRO A 216 6.01 15.48 -27.88
C PRO A 216 6.82 14.32 -27.28
N SER A 217 6.11 13.31 -26.74
CA SER A 217 6.69 11.99 -26.48
C SER A 217 7.05 11.30 -27.79
N ARG A 218 8.23 10.69 -27.83
CA ARG A 218 8.71 9.91 -28.96
C ARG A 218 8.89 8.46 -28.56
N ILE A 219 8.45 7.53 -29.39
CA ILE A 219 8.80 6.12 -29.24
C ILE A 219 10.33 6.03 -29.44
N VAL A 220 11.02 5.48 -28.46
CA VAL A 220 12.47 5.28 -28.46
C VAL A 220 12.86 3.82 -28.55
N TYR A 221 11.91 2.93 -28.23
CA TYR A 221 12.10 1.49 -28.33
C TYR A 221 10.76 0.78 -28.60
N ASP A 222 10.78 -0.18 -29.52
CA ASP A 222 9.69 -1.08 -29.83
C ASP A 222 10.11 -2.51 -29.51
N GLY A 223 9.51 -3.09 -28.48
CA GLY A 223 9.84 -4.43 -27.99
C GLY A 223 8.87 -5.53 -28.42
N HIS A 224 8.02 -5.29 -29.42
CA HIS A 224 7.04 -6.29 -29.83
C HIS A 224 7.65 -7.62 -30.27
N GLU A 225 8.80 -7.59 -30.93
CA GLU A 225 9.45 -8.79 -31.44
C GLU A 225 10.36 -9.43 -30.37
N ASP A 226 11.31 -8.67 -29.80
CA ASP A 226 12.38 -9.19 -28.96
C ASP A 226 12.09 -9.11 -27.45
N GLN A 227 11.37 -8.05 -26.99
CA GLN A 227 11.11 -7.77 -25.60
C GLN A 227 9.60 -7.58 -25.33
N PRO A 228 8.77 -8.61 -25.57
CA PRO A 228 7.31 -8.49 -25.43
C PRO A 228 6.91 -8.08 -24.02
N THR A 229 5.90 -7.20 -23.93
CA THR A 229 5.45 -6.59 -22.67
C THR A 229 6.51 -5.76 -21.93
N ILE A 230 7.50 -5.18 -22.66
CA ILE A 230 8.43 -4.24 -22.04
C ILE A 230 7.66 -3.02 -21.52
N GLU A 231 7.91 -2.66 -20.25
CA GLU A 231 7.24 -1.59 -19.50
C GLU A 231 8.14 -1.12 -18.34
N GLY A 232 7.64 -0.45 -17.31
CA GLY A 232 8.35 -0.26 -16.05
C GLY A 232 9.62 0.56 -16.14
N THR A 233 9.63 1.64 -16.96
CA THR A 233 10.86 2.38 -17.24
C THR A 233 11.50 2.98 -16.00
N LYS A 234 12.84 2.81 -15.87
CA LYS A 234 13.71 3.56 -14.93
C LYS A 234 14.81 4.22 -15.71
N PHE A 235 14.90 5.54 -15.67
CA PHE A 235 15.75 6.34 -16.52
C PHE A 235 16.98 6.86 -15.75
N TYR A 236 18.17 6.55 -16.25
CA TYR A 236 19.43 6.90 -15.62
C TYR A 236 20.42 7.48 -16.64
N LYS A 237 21.46 8.18 -16.14
CA LYS A 237 22.64 8.58 -16.92
C LYS A 237 23.91 8.15 -16.21
N ARG A 238 24.82 7.51 -16.94
CA ARG A 238 26.09 7.06 -16.41
C ARG A 238 27.15 6.98 -17.52
N ASN A 239 28.37 7.45 -17.27
CA ASN A 239 29.48 7.42 -18.21
C ASN A 239 29.16 7.99 -19.61
N GLY A 240 28.30 9.03 -19.66
CA GLY A 240 27.85 9.64 -20.90
C GLY A 240 26.87 8.80 -21.72
N TYR A 241 26.28 7.74 -21.13
CA TYR A 241 25.18 6.98 -21.70
C TYR A 241 23.89 7.26 -20.93
N TYR A 242 22.78 7.28 -21.65
CA TYR A 242 21.42 7.22 -21.12
C TYR A 242 20.98 5.76 -21.06
N TYR A 243 20.44 5.36 -19.93
CA TYR A 243 19.93 3.99 -19.70
C TYR A 243 18.44 4.03 -19.40
N ILE A 244 17.66 3.21 -20.11
CA ILE A 244 16.30 2.88 -19.71
C ILE A 244 16.34 1.42 -19.24
N MET A 245 16.19 1.20 -17.95
CA MET A 245 16.08 -0.13 -17.36
C MET A 245 14.60 -0.49 -17.25
N SER A 246 14.21 -1.59 -17.88
CA SER A 246 12.82 -1.99 -18.03
C SER A 246 12.65 -3.50 -17.95
N PRO A 247 11.63 -4.03 -17.27
CA PRO A 247 11.30 -5.44 -17.34
C PRO A 247 10.58 -5.76 -18.66
N ALA A 248 10.71 -6.99 -19.12
CA ALA A 248 9.95 -7.57 -20.23
C ALA A 248 9.41 -8.96 -19.85
N GLY A 249 8.64 -9.62 -20.71
CA GLY A 249 8.12 -10.97 -20.49
C GLY A 249 6.94 -11.08 -19.52
N GLY A 250 6.52 -9.98 -18.90
CA GLY A 250 5.41 -9.89 -17.95
C GLY A 250 5.71 -10.41 -16.54
N VAL A 251 4.85 -10.10 -15.58
CA VAL A 251 5.08 -10.21 -14.13
C VAL A 251 5.38 -11.62 -13.61
N LYS A 252 4.98 -12.67 -14.33
CA LYS A 252 5.17 -14.07 -13.87
C LYS A 252 6.44 -14.73 -14.39
N TYR A 253 6.93 -14.30 -15.55
CA TYR A 253 8.02 -14.96 -16.27
C TYR A 253 9.02 -13.96 -16.86
N GLY A 254 9.01 -12.73 -16.35
CA GLY A 254 9.78 -11.63 -16.88
C GLY A 254 11.29 -11.73 -16.64
N TRP A 255 11.97 -10.80 -17.26
CA TRP A 255 13.41 -10.58 -17.15
C TRP A 255 13.69 -9.08 -17.18
N GLN A 256 14.92 -8.69 -16.79
CA GLN A 256 15.33 -7.29 -16.75
C GLN A 256 16.13 -6.94 -18.01
N VAL A 257 15.63 -5.97 -18.74
CA VAL A 257 16.26 -5.41 -19.94
C VAL A 257 16.91 -4.07 -19.60
N GLU A 258 18.03 -3.80 -20.21
CA GLU A 258 18.73 -2.53 -20.21
C GLU A 258 18.82 -2.00 -21.63
N LEU A 259 18.38 -0.79 -21.85
CA LEU A 259 18.52 -0.06 -23.09
C LEU A 259 19.55 1.04 -22.89
N ARG A 260 20.54 1.16 -23.78
CA ARG A 260 21.65 2.12 -23.66
C ARG A 260 21.79 2.96 -24.93
N SER A 261 21.98 4.28 -24.78
CA SER A 261 22.24 5.19 -25.90
C SER A 261 23.11 6.39 -25.50
N LYS A 262 23.78 7.01 -26.46
CA LYS A 262 24.47 8.32 -26.30
C LYS A 262 23.49 9.51 -26.38
N ASN A 263 22.26 9.28 -26.79
CA ASN A 263 21.23 10.31 -26.95
C ASN A 263 19.95 9.87 -26.19
N PRO A 264 19.29 10.74 -25.42
CA PRO A 264 18.07 10.38 -24.69
C PRO A 264 16.94 9.86 -25.59
N TYR A 265 16.97 10.17 -26.87
CA TYR A 265 15.98 9.71 -27.86
C TYR A 265 16.47 8.52 -28.71
N GLY A 266 17.59 7.90 -28.34
CA GLY A 266 18.14 6.77 -29.08
C GLY A 266 19.01 7.14 -30.28
N PRO A 267 19.35 6.15 -31.15
CA PRO A 267 18.92 4.76 -31.05
C PRO A 267 19.50 4.06 -29.81
N TYR A 268 18.74 3.12 -29.24
CA TYR A 268 19.15 2.33 -28.08
C TYR A 268 19.67 0.95 -28.50
N GLU A 269 20.78 0.55 -27.90
CA GLU A 269 21.25 -0.83 -27.87
C GLU A 269 20.55 -1.55 -26.70
N GLU A 270 20.28 -2.83 -26.82
CA GLU A 270 19.62 -3.63 -25.78
C GLU A 270 20.52 -4.70 -25.17
N TYR A 271 20.24 -5.05 -23.93
CA TYR A 271 20.92 -6.09 -23.18
C TYR A 271 20.01 -6.67 -22.10
N VAL A 272 20.10 -7.98 -21.85
CA VAL A 272 19.37 -8.62 -20.76
C VAL A 272 20.33 -8.80 -19.58
N GLY A 273 20.18 -7.97 -18.56
CA GLY A 273 21.05 -7.96 -17.38
C GLY A 273 20.71 -9.03 -16.33
N MET A 274 19.46 -9.50 -16.32
CA MET A 274 19.00 -10.55 -15.40
C MET A 274 17.81 -11.31 -15.99
N ALA A 275 17.85 -12.64 -15.87
CA ALA A 275 16.72 -13.51 -16.18
C ALA A 275 16.54 -14.57 -15.08
N GLN A 276 15.45 -15.33 -15.13
CA GLN A 276 15.19 -16.38 -14.14
C GLN A 276 16.28 -17.46 -14.10
N GLY A 277 16.93 -17.73 -15.22
CA GLY A 277 17.94 -18.78 -15.35
C GLY A 277 17.41 -20.16 -14.95
N LYS A 278 18.21 -20.89 -14.19
CA LYS A 278 17.86 -22.22 -13.64
C LYS A 278 17.14 -22.13 -12.29
N ASN A 279 17.05 -20.95 -11.70
CA ASN A 279 16.45 -20.74 -10.39
C ASN A 279 14.92 -20.68 -10.46
N LYS A 280 14.28 -21.82 -10.18
CA LYS A 280 12.82 -21.91 -10.19
C LYS A 280 12.15 -21.34 -8.93
N LYS A 281 12.89 -20.93 -7.91
CA LYS A 281 12.32 -20.38 -6.65
C LYS A 281 12.13 -18.87 -6.71
N VAL A 282 12.99 -18.16 -7.46
CA VAL A 282 12.81 -16.74 -7.78
C VAL A 282 12.48 -16.65 -9.25
N ASN A 283 11.21 -16.83 -9.58
CA ASN A 283 10.74 -16.77 -10.95
C ASN A 283 10.44 -15.34 -11.37
N GLY A 284 10.63 -15.07 -12.65
CA GLY A 284 10.17 -13.86 -13.31
C GLY A 284 10.56 -12.57 -12.59
N PRO A 285 11.86 -12.28 -12.39
CA PRO A 285 12.24 -10.96 -11.86
C PRO A 285 11.63 -9.88 -12.73
N HIS A 286 10.92 -8.94 -12.09
CA HIS A 286 10.16 -7.94 -12.82
C HIS A 286 10.19 -6.62 -12.08
N GLN A 287 10.22 -5.56 -12.82
CA GLN A 287 10.17 -4.15 -12.44
C GLN A 287 10.92 -3.82 -11.14
N GLY A 288 12.01 -3.12 -11.30
CA GLY A 288 12.88 -2.77 -10.19
C GLY A 288 13.75 -1.58 -10.50
N ALA A 289 14.68 -1.30 -9.62
CA ALA A 289 15.56 -0.15 -9.73
C ALA A 289 16.99 -0.47 -9.32
N TRP A 290 17.94 0.08 -10.07
CA TRP A 290 19.33 0.13 -9.71
C TRP A 290 19.58 1.21 -8.65
N VAL A 291 20.41 0.89 -7.68
CA VAL A 291 20.94 1.81 -6.68
C VAL A 291 22.40 1.52 -6.39
N ASP A 292 23.19 2.57 -6.26
CA ASP A 292 24.58 2.50 -5.79
C ASP A 292 24.63 2.66 -4.27
N THR A 293 25.75 2.26 -3.66
CA THR A 293 26.03 2.54 -2.26
C THR A 293 27.10 3.62 -2.12
N GLN A 294 27.20 4.22 -0.94
CA GLN A 294 28.27 5.17 -0.62
C GLN A 294 29.67 4.55 -0.69
N ASN A 295 29.77 3.22 -0.72
CA ASN A 295 31.02 2.48 -0.85
C ASN A 295 31.29 2.03 -2.30
N GLY A 296 30.48 2.45 -3.27
CA GLY A 296 30.63 2.14 -4.68
C GLY A 296 30.14 0.76 -5.12
N GLU A 297 29.45 0.02 -4.23
CA GLU A 297 28.76 -1.21 -4.64
C GLU A 297 27.49 -0.87 -5.41
N ASN A 298 27.06 -1.78 -6.27
CA ASN A 298 25.83 -1.65 -7.03
C ASN A 298 24.86 -2.77 -6.65
N TRP A 299 23.60 -2.40 -6.51
CA TRP A 299 22.52 -3.28 -6.12
C TRP A 299 21.28 -3.03 -6.96
N PHE A 300 20.41 -4.04 -7.05
CA PHE A 300 19.16 -3.95 -7.79
C PHE A 300 18.01 -4.51 -6.94
N LEU A 301 16.97 -3.70 -6.74
CA LEU A 301 15.75 -4.16 -6.13
C LEU A 301 14.74 -4.48 -7.22
N HIS A 302 14.02 -5.59 -7.09
CA HIS A 302 12.93 -5.96 -7.98
C HIS A 302 11.86 -6.73 -7.22
N PHE A 303 10.70 -6.96 -7.82
CA PHE A 303 9.73 -7.83 -7.21
C PHE A 303 9.67 -9.22 -7.84
N GLN A 304 9.10 -10.15 -7.09
CA GLN A 304 8.63 -11.45 -7.54
C GLN A 304 7.12 -11.56 -7.26
N ASP A 305 6.32 -11.94 -8.25
CA ASP A 305 4.88 -12.22 -8.05
C ASP A 305 4.69 -13.57 -7.33
N LYS A 306 4.06 -13.54 -6.16
CA LYS A 306 3.75 -14.70 -5.33
C LYS A 306 2.24 -14.86 -5.10
N HIS A 307 1.43 -14.53 -6.11
CA HIS A 307 -0.03 -14.66 -6.08
C HIS A 307 -0.68 -13.97 -4.87
N ALA A 308 -1.35 -14.73 -3.99
CA ALA A 308 -2.01 -14.19 -2.81
C ALA A 308 -1.10 -13.39 -1.88
N TYR A 309 0.19 -13.71 -1.83
CA TYR A 309 1.16 -12.95 -1.03
C TYR A 309 1.60 -11.64 -1.70
N GLY A 310 1.20 -11.43 -2.95
CA GLY A 310 1.52 -10.25 -3.72
C GLY A 310 2.92 -10.26 -4.29
N ARG A 311 3.46 -9.07 -4.54
CA ARG A 311 4.74 -8.83 -5.20
C ARG A 311 5.80 -8.47 -4.17
N VAL A 312 6.52 -9.50 -3.73
CA VAL A 312 7.54 -9.38 -2.68
C VAL A 312 8.85 -8.83 -3.22
N VAL A 313 9.59 -8.09 -2.38
CA VAL A 313 10.80 -7.37 -2.83
C VAL A 313 12.06 -8.19 -2.60
N HIS A 314 12.85 -8.32 -3.67
CA HIS A 314 14.16 -8.96 -3.67
C HIS A 314 15.27 -7.93 -3.82
N LEU A 315 16.42 -8.20 -3.23
CA LEU A 315 17.67 -7.47 -3.40
C LEU A 315 18.65 -8.35 -4.16
N GLN A 316 19.23 -7.84 -5.25
CA GLN A 316 20.24 -8.54 -6.05
C GLN A 316 21.57 -7.79 -6.01
N PRO A 317 22.71 -8.49 -5.91
CA PRO A 317 23.99 -7.88 -6.23
C PRO A 317 24.01 -7.46 -7.69
N ALA A 318 24.74 -6.41 -8.02
CA ALA A 318 24.87 -5.97 -9.41
C ALA A 318 26.28 -5.46 -9.68
N LYS A 319 26.75 -5.61 -10.94
CA LYS A 319 28.09 -5.20 -11.35
C LYS A 319 28.08 -4.64 -12.76
N TRP A 320 28.67 -3.47 -12.95
CA TRP A 320 28.88 -2.91 -14.27
C TRP A 320 30.05 -3.61 -15.00
N VAL A 321 29.76 -4.15 -16.16
CA VAL A 321 30.73 -4.82 -17.07
C VAL A 321 30.55 -4.23 -18.46
N ASN A 322 31.58 -3.60 -19.02
CA ASN A 322 31.55 -2.95 -20.34
C ASN A 322 30.35 -1.98 -20.51
N ASP A 323 30.07 -1.21 -19.46
CA ASP A 323 28.92 -0.30 -19.37
C ASP A 323 27.55 -0.98 -19.53
N TRP A 324 27.39 -2.27 -19.14
CA TRP A 324 26.16 -2.98 -18.92
C TRP A 324 26.07 -3.45 -17.46
N LEU A 325 24.89 -3.44 -16.88
CA LEU A 325 24.67 -3.87 -15.49
C LEU A 325 24.29 -5.36 -15.45
N VAL A 326 25.22 -6.21 -15.08
CA VAL A 326 24.94 -7.62 -14.80
C VAL A 326 24.34 -7.72 -13.40
N ILE A 327 23.12 -8.24 -13.30
CA ILE A 327 22.31 -8.25 -12.06
C ILE A 327 22.13 -9.69 -11.58
N GLY A 328 22.42 -9.96 -10.30
CA GLY A 328 22.37 -11.31 -9.75
C GLY A 328 23.73 -12.02 -9.81
N ASP A 329 23.71 -13.33 -9.94
CA ASP A 329 24.89 -14.20 -9.94
C ASP A 329 25.14 -14.78 -11.34
N ASP A 330 26.08 -14.21 -12.07
CA ASP A 330 26.50 -14.66 -13.40
C ASP A 330 27.60 -15.75 -13.27
N LYS A 331 27.16 -16.97 -12.94
CA LYS A 331 28.08 -18.10 -12.74
C LYS A 331 28.66 -18.71 -14.01
N ASP A 332 27.93 -18.66 -15.09
CA ASP A 332 28.32 -19.24 -16.36
C ASP A 332 29.06 -18.23 -17.28
N GLY A 333 29.05 -16.95 -16.87
CA GLY A 333 29.82 -15.90 -17.54
C GLY A 333 29.21 -15.45 -18.87
N ASP A 334 27.92 -15.68 -19.08
CA ASP A 334 27.21 -15.27 -20.29
C ASP A 334 26.79 -13.79 -20.25
N GLY A 335 26.95 -13.14 -19.09
CA GLY A 335 26.62 -11.74 -18.86
C GLY A 335 25.21 -11.50 -18.34
N CYS A 336 24.34 -12.50 -18.34
CA CYS A 336 23.00 -12.43 -17.79
C CYS A 336 22.94 -13.10 -16.40
N GLY A 337 22.75 -12.32 -15.34
CA GLY A 337 22.76 -12.89 -13.99
C GLY A 337 21.48 -13.63 -13.62
N ASP A 338 21.62 -14.66 -12.78
CA ASP A 338 20.53 -15.37 -12.14
C ASP A 338 20.13 -14.68 -10.82
N PRO A 339 18.83 -14.53 -10.48
CA PRO A 339 18.40 -13.99 -9.19
C PRO A 339 18.91 -14.85 -8.02
N VAL A 340 19.51 -14.21 -7.01
CA VAL A 340 20.01 -14.92 -5.82
C VAL A 340 18.92 -15.09 -4.75
N GLN A 341 18.94 -16.24 -4.08
CA GLN A 341 18.10 -16.48 -2.89
C GLN A 341 18.76 -16.01 -1.61
N GLN A 342 20.08 -16.07 -1.56
CA GLN A 342 20.93 -15.66 -0.44
C GLN A 342 22.20 -15.05 -1.00
N TRP A 343 22.68 -13.98 -0.35
CA TRP A 343 23.93 -13.35 -0.72
C TRP A 343 24.60 -12.68 0.48
N LYS A 344 25.83 -12.22 0.30
CA LYS A 344 26.49 -11.34 1.26
C LYS A 344 25.73 -10.02 1.35
N LYS A 345 25.55 -9.51 2.55
CA LYS A 345 24.97 -8.18 2.75
C LYS A 345 25.81 -7.11 2.05
N PRO A 346 25.18 -5.99 1.63
CA PRO A 346 25.93 -4.80 1.26
C PRO A 346 26.95 -4.44 2.34
N ASN A 347 28.12 -3.96 1.93
CA ASN A 347 29.15 -3.51 2.85
C ASN A 347 28.77 -2.16 3.47
N LEU A 348 27.72 -2.18 4.27
CA LEU A 348 27.10 -1.05 4.94
C LEU A 348 27.00 -1.31 6.43
N PRO A 349 26.94 -0.27 7.28
CA PRO A 349 26.65 -0.44 8.69
C PRO A 349 25.33 -1.19 8.88
N SER A 350 25.32 -2.21 9.74
CA SER A 350 24.09 -2.95 10.03
C SER A 350 23.11 -2.05 10.77
N SER A 351 21.91 -1.93 10.26
CA SER A 351 20.85 -1.12 10.84
C SER A 351 20.02 -1.83 11.92
N GLY A 352 20.32 -3.11 12.17
CA GLY A 352 19.57 -3.94 13.11
C GLY A 352 18.68 -4.98 12.40
N ASN A 353 17.62 -5.39 13.05
CA ASN A 353 16.68 -6.38 12.54
C ASN A 353 15.26 -5.82 12.64
N PHE A 354 14.85 -5.09 11.63
CA PHE A 354 13.50 -4.51 11.55
C PHE A 354 12.90 -4.70 10.16
N GLN A 355 11.58 -4.71 10.10
CA GLN A 355 10.76 -4.88 8.90
C GLN A 355 9.54 -3.95 9.01
N PRO A 356 8.78 -3.73 7.95
CA PRO A 356 7.48 -3.06 8.04
C PRO A 356 6.64 -3.65 9.17
N LYS A 357 6.08 -2.77 10.01
CA LYS A 357 5.28 -3.18 11.18
C LYS A 357 4.12 -4.07 10.76
N GLU A 358 3.85 -5.13 11.52
CA GLU A 358 2.77 -6.08 11.26
C GLU A 358 1.72 -6.11 12.38
N SER A 359 2.17 -6.15 13.64
CA SER A 359 1.29 -6.16 14.82
C SER A 359 0.93 -4.76 15.27
N ASP A 360 -0.24 -4.56 15.88
CA ASP A 360 -0.66 -3.25 16.40
C ASP A 360 -1.46 -3.40 17.70
N ASP A 361 -1.06 -2.64 18.70
CA ASP A 361 -1.74 -2.51 19.99
C ASP A 361 -2.64 -1.27 20.05
N PHE A 362 -2.72 -0.50 18.97
CA PHE A 362 -3.51 0.73 18.83
C PHE A 362 -3.35 1.71 20.00
N ASN A 363 -2.13 1.86 20.47
CA ASN A 363 -1.75 2.70 21.61
C ASN A 363 -1.27 4.11 21.19
N SER A 364 -1.45 4.48 19.94
CA SER A 364 -1.18 5.82 19.38
C SER A 364 -2.49 6.54 19.05
N VAL A 365 -2.42 7.86 18.96
CA VAL A 365 -3.53 8.70 18.44
C VAL A 365 -3.64 8.59 16.92
N ASP A 366 -2.56 8.18 16.26
CA ASP A 366 -2.51 7.98 14.82
C ASP A 366 -2.58 6.49 14.48
N LEU A 367 -3.22 6.18 13.37
CA LEU A 367 -3.23 4.84 12.81
C LEU A 367 -1.82 4.47 12.31
N GLY A 368 -1.39 3.24 12.56
CA GLY A 368 -0.08 2.77 12.13
C GLY A 368 0.07 2.83 10.61
N LEU A 369 1.28 3.16 10.13
CA LEU A 369 1.58 3.36 8.71
C LEU A 369 1.44 2.09 7.84
N GLN A 370 1.34 0.91 8.44
CA GLN A 370 1.07 -0.36 7.75
C GLN A 370 -0.39 -0.48 7.28
N TRP A 371 -1.30 0.29 7.85
CA TRP A 371 -2.71 0.23 7.52
C TRP A 371 -3.04 1.03 6.27
N GLN A 372 -3.87 0.45 5.44
CA GLN A 372 -4.42 1.08 4.23
C GLN A 372 -5.90 0.74 4.11
N TRP A 373 -6.69 1.71 3.71
CA TRP A 373 -8.08 1.49 3.31
C TRP A 373 -8.14 0.87 1.90
N ASN A 374 -9.19 0.12 1.65
CA ASN A 374 -9.44 -0.54 0.37
C ASN A 374 -9.79 0.43 -0.78
N GLY A 375 -9.94 1.69 -0.48
CA GLY A 375 -10.25 2.76 -1.40
C GLY A 375 -10.00 4.13 -0.76
N PRO A 376 -10.31 5.21 -1.46
CA PRO A 376 -10.35 6.54 -0.85
C PRO A 376 -11.24 6.51 0.39
N TYR A 377 -10.83 7.16 1.45
CA TYR A 377 -11.45 7.02 2.76
C TYR A 377 -11.73 8.36 3.44
N SER A 378 -12.43 8.30 4.57
CA SER A 378 -12.72 9.44 5.42
C SER A 378 -12.20 9.23 6.82
N GLN A 379 -11.63 10.27 7.41
CA GLN A 379 -11.23 10.30 8.82
C GLN A 379 -12.39 10.04 9.80
N TYR A 380 -13.64 10.19 9.37
CA TYR A 380 -14.81 9.90 10.17
C TYR A 380 -15.15 8.42 10.30
N TRP A 381 -14.40 7.54 9.65
CA TRP A 381 -14.65 6.10 9.70
C TRP A 381 -14.04 5.41 10.90
N TYR A 382 -13.10 6.07 11.59
CA TYR A 382 -12.37 5.46 12.69
C TYR A 382 -11.97 6.46 13.78
N PHE A 383 -11.56 5.91 14.92
CA PHE A 383 -10.98 6.66 16.03
C PHE A 383 -9.94 5.79 16.74
N CYS A 384 -8.71 6.32 16.85
CA CYS A 384 -7.66 5.71 17.65
C CYS A 384 -7.75 6.22 19.08
N ASP A 385 -8.27 5.39 19.98
CA ASP A 385 -8.36 5.67 21.41
C ASP A 385 -7.06 5.26 22.12
N ALA A 386 -6.04 6.08 21.99
CA ALA A 386 -4.72 5.80 22.58
C ALA A 386 -4.77 5.61 24.10
N LYS A 387 -5.70 6.27 24.80
CA LYS A 387 -5.88 6.14 26.25
C LYS A 387 -6.29 4.72 26.66
N ASN A 388 -7.12 4.07 25.87
CA ASN A 388 -7.63 2.73 26.13
C ASN A 388 -6.98 1.67 25.25
N SER A 389 -5.95 2.05 24.46
CA SER A 389 -5.23 1.19 23.51
C SER A 389 -6.22 0.41 22.63
N LYS A 390 -6.97 1.15 21.78
CA LYS A 390 -7.93 0.53 20.90
C LYS A 390 -8.20 1.34 19.64
N LEU A 391 -8.47 0.63 18.57
CA LEU A 391 -9.06 1.16 17.36
C LEU A 391 -10.58 0.98 17.41
N ARG A 392 -11.33 2.05 17.15
CA ARG A 392 -12.77 2.00 16.93
C ARG A 392 -13.10 2.26 15.47
N LEU A 393 -13.79 1.34 14.83
CA LEU A 393 -14.37 1.53 13.50
C LEU A 393 -15.87 1.82 13.63
N TYR A 394 -16.33 2.82 12.88
CA TYR A 394 -17.76 3.17 12.80
C TYR A 394 -18.43 2.44 11.64
N GLY A 395 -19.69 2.07 11.78
CA GLY A 395 -20.47 1.40 10.75
C GLY A 395 -20.79 2.31 9.57
N VAL A 396 -20.01 2.22 8.49
CA VAL A 396 -20.21 3.02 7.28
C VAL A 396 -21.37 2.47 6.47
N GLN A 397 -22.24 3.36 5.99
CA GLN A 397 -23.33 2.97 5.10
C GLN A 397 -22.77 2.47 3.76
N GLN A 398 -23.26 1.34 3.29
CA GLN A 398 -22.92 0.81 1.98
C GLN A 398 -23.61 1.61 0.86
N ALA A 399 -22.93 1.74 -0.29
CA ALA A 399 -23.56 2.22 -1.51
C ALA A 399 -24.64 1.23 -1.99
N GLU A 400 -25.62 1.74 -2.73
CA GLU A 400 -26.76 0.94 -3.19
C GLU A 400 -26.37 -0.17 -4.19
N ASP A 401 -25.26 0.02 -4.93
CA ASP A 401 -24.75 -0.90 -5.93
C ASP A 401 -23.76 -1.94 -5.38
N VAL A 402 -23.39 -1.87 -4.10
CA VAL A 402 -22.52 -2.83 -3.42
C VAL A 402 -23.14 -4.23 -3.42
N LYS A 403 -22.41 -5.21 -3.91
CA LYS A 403 -22.88 -6.60 -4.00
C LYS A 403 -22.35 -7.47 -2.85
N ASN A 404 -21.15 -7.18 -2.39
CA ASN A 404 -20.47 -7.93 -1.33
C ASN A 404 -19.36 -7.06 -0.71
N LEU A 405 -18.61 -7.59 0.28
CA LEU A 405 -17.57 -6.83 0.97
C LEU A 405 -16.40 -6.39 0.07
N TYR A 406 -16.17 -7.06 -1.04
CA TYR A 406 -15.12 -6.69 -2.00
C TYR A 406 -15.31 -5.26 -2.53
N ASP A 407 -16.53 -4.84 -2.72
CA ASP A 407 -16.88 -3.53 -3.27
C ASP A 407 -16.69 -2.36 -2.27
N LEU A 408 -16.48 -2.65 -0.97
CA LEU A 408 -16.46 -1.63 0.08
C LEU A 408 -15.13 -0.90 0.19
N PRO A 409 -15.10 0.45 0.18
CA PRO A 409 -13.90 1.23 0.42
C PRO A 409 -13.44 1.20 1.89
N ASN A 410 -14.37 1.03 2.83
CA ASN A 410 -14.13 1.08 4.28
C ASN A 410 -13.65 -0.25 4.89
N LEU A 411 -12.85 -1.00 4.16
CA LEU A 411 -12.06 -2.09 4.71
C LEU A 411 -10.69 -1.54 5.09
N LEU A 412 -10.33 -1.63 6.36
CA LEU A 412 -9.01 -1.24 6.87
C LEU A 412 -8.10 -2.46 6.86
N LEU A 413 -7.13 -2.47 5.98
CA LEU A 413 -6.37 -3.65 5.59
C LEU A 413 -4.86 -3.43 5.75
N GLN A 414 -4.12 -4.51 5.92
CA GLN A 414 -2.68 -4.53 5.78
C GLN A 414 -2.21 -5.71 4.93
N LYS A 415 -1.00 -5.60 4.39
CA LYS A 415 -0.35 -6.62 3.57
C LYS A 415 -0.10 -7.89 4.39
N LEU A 416 -0.09 -9.06 3.76
CA LEU A 416 0.34 -10.30 4.40
C LEU A 416 1.86 -10.20 4.65
N PRO A 417 2.34 -10.47 5.89
CA PRO A 417 3.73 -10.18 6.25
C PRO A 417 4.72 -11.27 5.84
N THR A 418 4.23 -12.43 5.46
CA THR A 418 5.03 -13.60 5.01
C THR A 418 4.12 -14.74 4.55
N GLU A 419 4.71 -15.84 4.08
CA GLU A 419 3.97 -17.03 3.63
C GLU A 419 3.29 -17.82 4.75
N ASN A 420 3.87 -17.83 5.94
CA ASN A 420 3.38 -18.64 7.07
C ASN A 420 3.28 -17.79 8.33
N PHE A 421 2.06 -17.56 8.79
CA PHE A 421 1.81 -16.77 9.99
C PHE A 421 0.47 -17.10 10.64
N THR A 422 0.33 -16.68 11.87
CA THR A 422 -0.94 -16.66 12.61
C THR A 422 -1.24 -15.21 12.99
N ALA A 423 -2.40 -14.70 12.61
CA ALA A 423 -2.90 -13.40 13.07
C ALA A 423 -4.06 -13.60 14.05
N THR A 424 -3.97 -12.96 15.21
CA THR A 424 -5.02 -12.98 16.24
C THR A 424 -5.36 -11.56 16.62
N ALA A 425 -6.65 -11.22 16.61
CA ALA A 425 -7.17 -9.94 17.07
C ALA A 425 -8.16 -10.13 18.22
N LYS A 426 -8.10 -9.25 19.23
CA LYS A 426 -9.11 -9.15 20.29
C LYS A 426 -10.08 -8.04 19.95
N VAL A 427 -11.38 -8.37 19.88
CA VAL A 427 -12.39 -7.47 19.33
C VAL A 427 -13.69 -7.47 20.13
N LYS A 428 -14.49 -6.41 19.93
CA LYS A 428 -15.82 -6.24 20.49
C LYS A 428 -16.75 -5.57 19.48
N PHE A 429 -17.93 -6.13 19.25
CA PHE A 429 -18.96 -5.52 18.40
C PHE A 429 -20.06 -4.90 19.23
N ILE A 430 -20.45 -3.66 18.90
CA ILE A 430 -21.42 -2.84 19.62
C ILE A 430 -22.45 -2.33 18.61
N PRO A 431 -23.48 -3.13 18.25
CA PRO A 431 -24.50 -2.73 17.30
C PRO A 431 -25.34 -1.57 17.83
N ASN A 432 -25.87 -0.75 16.91
CA ASN A 432 -26.77 0.33 17.24
C ASN A 432 -28.24 -0.12 17.21
N ARG A 433 -28.75 -0.65 18.30
CA ARG A 433 -30.14 -1.05 18.40
C ARG A 433 -31.11 0.11 18.72
N THR A 434 -30.61 1.24 19.18
CA THR A 434 -31.42 2.39 19.60
C THR A 434 -32.29 2.92 18.46
N GLU A 435 -31.73 3.04 17.28
CA GLU A 435 -32.44 3.51 16.08
C GLU A 435 -33.30 2.42 15.43
N ALA A 436 -32.85 1.16 15.46
CA ALA A 436 -33.57 0.03 14.87
C ALA A 436 -34.94 -0.21 15.51
N TYR A 437 -35.06 -0.01 16.83
CA TYR A 437 -36.28 -0.28 17.58
C TYR A 437 -37.34 0.81 17.46
N LYS A 438 -36.99 2.00 17.01
CA LYS A 438 -37.94 3.10 16.77
C LYS A 438 -38.77 2.92 15.51
N GLU A 439 -38.32 2.11 14.55
CA GLU A 439 -38.97 1.91 13.26
C GLU A 439 -39.32 0.43 13.02
N ASN A 440 -40.41 -0.06 13.58
CA ASN A 440 -41.00 -1.35 13.25
C ASN A 440 -40.06 -2.55 13.22
N ASP A 441 -39.17 -2.69 14.20
CA ASP A 441 -38.31 -3.89 14.35
C ASP A 441 -37.35 -4.19 13.19
N LYS A 442 -36.93 -3.22 12.40
CA LYS A 442 -35.95 -3.45 11.34
C LYS A 442 -34.54 -3.47 11.90
N VAL A 443 -33.75 -4.52 11.60
CA VAL A 443 -32.31 -4.50 11.80
C VAL A 443 -31.66 -3.55 10.80
N LEU A 444 -30.62 -2.82 11.25
CA LEU A 444 -29.91 -1.84 10.41
C LEU A 444 -28.99 -2.47 9.37
N GLY A 445 -28.93 -3.80 9.33
CA GLY A 445 -27.99 -4.53 8.46
C GLY A 445 -26.53 -4.26 8.83
N GLU A 446 -26.26 -4.01 10.11
CA GLU A 446 -24.94 -3.76 10.63
C GLU A 446 -24.12 -5.04 10.68
N SER A 447 -22.90 -4.98 10.21
CA SER A 447 -21.94 -6.07 10.29
C SER A 447 -20.51 -5.56 10.41
N ALA A 448 -19.70 -6.26 11.20
CA ALA A 448 -18.29 -5.93 11.41
C ALA A 448 -17.46 -7.17 11.62
N GLY A 449 -16.16 -7.12 11.36
CA GLY A 449 -15.33 -8.28 11.58
C GLY A 449 -13.93 -8.21 11.01
N MET A 450 -13.31 -9.38 10.89
CA MET A 450 -11.98 -9.56 10.30
C MET A 450 -12.11 -10.29 8.97
N ILE A 451 -11.43 -9.77 7.95
CA ILE A 451 -11.51 -10.24 6.56
C ILE A 451 -10.13 -10.50 5.98
N MET A 452 -10.00 -11.60 5.23
CA MET A 452 -8.91 -11.88 4.29
C MET A 452 -9.46 -11.62 2.89
N GLN A 453 -9.01 -10.54 2.25
CA GLN A 453 -9.53 -10.06 0.95
C GLN A 453 -8.50 -10.19 -0.16
N GLY A 454 -8.89 -10.84 -1.23
CA GLY A 454 -8.35 -10.76 -2.58
C GLY A 454 -9.51 -10.59 -3.54
N MET A 455 -9.44 -11.11 -4.76
CA MET A 455 -10.58 -11.18 -5.70
C MET A 455 -11.68 -12.14 -5.23
N ASP A 456 -11.35 -13.00 -4.27
CA ASP A 456 -12.24 -13.77 -3.43
C ASP A 456 -11.98 -13.37 -1.96
N TYR A 457 -12.88 -13.68 -1.04
CA TYR A 457 -12.60 -13.42 0.38
C TYR A 457 -13.22 -14.45 1.32
N ALA A 458 -12.64 -14.53 2.52
CA ALA A 458 -13.25 -15.17 3.68
C ALA A 458 -13.22 -14.20 4.87
N ALA A 459 -14.24 -14.25 5.72
CA ALA A 459 -14.31 -13.37 6.88
C ALA A 459 -14.99 -14.04 8.09
N LEU A 460 -14.57 -13.61 9.28
CA LEU A 460 -15.34 -13.76 10.52
C LEU A 460 -16.11 -12.48 10.77
N LYS A 461 -17.42 -12.54 10.63
CA LYS A 461 -18.34 -11.40 10.58
C LYS A 461 -19.38 -11.45 11.70
N PHE A 462 -19.39 -10.46 12.56
CA PHE A 462 -20.51 -10.22 13.48
C PHE A 462 -21.69 -9.63 12.70
N VAL A 463 -22.87 -10.16 12.99
CA VAL A 463 -24.13 -9.65 12.44
C VAL A 463 -25.15 -9.56 13.56
N ASP A 464 -25.82 -8.42 13.68
CA ASP A 464 -26.97 -8.30 14.58
C ASP A 464 -28.23 -8.78 13.86
N THR A 465 -28.81 -9.87 14.37
CA THR A 465 -30.00 -10.50 13.80
C THR A 465 -31.21 -10.25 14.69
N LYS A 466 -32.41 -10.16 14.08
CA LYS A 466 -33.63 -9.94 14.82
C LYS A 466 -34.00 -11.12 15.74
N LYS A 467 -33.72 -12.35 15.32
CA LYS A 467 -34.16 -13.58 16.00
C LYS A 467 -33.16 -14.13 17.00
N GLU A 468 -31.88 -14.13 16.62
CA GLU A 468 -30.85 -14.84 17.38
C GLU A 468 -29.91 -13.88 18.15
N GLY A 469 -30.16 -12.57 18.06
CA GLY A 469 -29.26 -11.56 18.62
C GLY A 469 -28.00 -11.41 17.77
N VAL A 470 -26.84 -11.19 18.39
CA VAL A 470 -25.58 -11.09 17.66
C VAL A 470 -25.02 -12.49 17.42
N VAL A 471 -24.70 -12.76 16.17
CA VAL A 471 -24.02 -13.99 15.73
C VAL A 471 -22.67 -13.68 15.13
N LEU A 472 -21.70 -14.58 15.28
CA LEU A 472 -20.46 -14.60 14.54
C LEU A 472 -20.60 -15.59 13.39
N GLN A 473 -20.49 -15.10 12.17
CA GLN A 473 -20.56 -15.91 10.95
C GLN A 473 -19.19 -16.09 10.35
N TYR A 474 -18.86 -17.30 9.92
CA TYR A 474 -17.82 -17.55 8.94
C TYR A 474 -18.45 -17.50 7.55
N VAL A 475 -17.96 -16.57 6.74
CA VAL A 475 -18.46 -16.34 5.39
C VAL A 475 -17.36 -16.47 4.38
N THR A 476 -17.70 -16.95 3.18
CA THR A 476 -16.83 -16.96 2.01
C THR A 476 -17.54 -16.35 0.82
N CYS A 477 -16.78 -15.72 -0.06
CA CYS A 477 -17.29 -15.20 -1.33
C CYS A 477 -16.29 -15.51 -2.44
N GLU A 478 -16.59 -16.53 -3.22
CA GLU A 478 -15.84 -16.86 -4.43
C GLU A 478 -16.33 -16.00 -5.60
N LYS A 479 -15.41 -15.52 -6.42
CA LYS A 479 -15.68 -14.58 -7.54
C LYS A 479 -16.37 -13.30 -7.03
N ALA A 480 -15.90 -12.79 -5.89
CA ALA A 480 -16.41 -11.57 -5.31
C ALA A 480 -16.25 -10.38 -6.26
N GLU A 481 -15.15 -10.35 -7.03
CA GLU A 481 -14.86 -9.38 -8.08
C GLU A 481 -15.89 -9.36 -9.22
N LYS A 482 -16.71 -10.43 -9.33
CA LYS A 482 -17.82 -10.54 -10.29
C LYS A 482 -19.18 -10.26 -9.65
N GLY A 483 -19.18 -9.71 -8.44
CA GLY A 483 -20.40 -9.38 -7.70
C GLY A 483 -21.20 -10.60 -7.24
N LYS A 484 -20.55 -11.76 -7.03
CA LYS A 484 -21.23 -12.93 -6.47
C LYS A 484 -21.63 -12.68 -5.01
N ALA A 485 -22.71 -13.34 -4.61
CA ALA A 485 -23.21 -13.24 -3.24
C ALA A 485 -22.30 -14.01 -2.25
N GLU A 486 -22.20 -13.49 -1.07
CA GLU A 486 -21.54 -14.09 0.07
C GLU A 486 -22.29 -15.34 0.54
N LYS A 487 -21.56 -16.36 0.93
CA LYS A 487 -22.08 -17.61 1.49
C LYS A 487 -21.78 -17.69 2.98
N VAL A 488 -22.82 -17.78 3.80
CA VAL A 488 -22.66 -18.12 5.23
C VAL A 488 -22.38 -19.63 5.33
N VAL A 489 -21.17 -19.98 5.76
CA VAL A 489 -20.75 -21.38 5.89
C VAL A 489 -21.11 -21.94 7.27
N LYS A 490 -20.93 -21.12 8.33
CA LYS A 490 -21.22 -21.48 9.70
C LYS A 490 -21.51 -20.23 10.52
N GLN A 491 -22.34 -20.35 11.56
CA GLN A 491 -22.56 -19.28 12.52
C GLN A 491 -22.61 -19.78 13.96
N VAL A 492 -22.34 -18.87 14.89
CA VAL A 492 -22.31 -19.12 16.34
C VAL A 492 -22.93 -17.93 17.05
N ALA A 493 -23.83 -18.16 17.98
CA ALA A 493 -24.41 -17.12 18.82
C ALA A 493 -23.36 -16.52 19.78
N ILE A 494 -23.32 -15.20 19.90
CA ILE A 494 -22.41 -14.47 20.79
C ILE A 494 -23.20 -13.79 21.88
N LYS A 495 -22.78 -14.01 23.12
CA LYS A 495 -23.40 -13.35 24.29
C LYS A 495 -23.21 -11.84 24.20
N THR A 496 -24.27 -11.13 24.56
CA THR A 496 -24.28 -9.67 24.62
C THR A 496 -24.76 -9.20 26.00
N SER A 497 -24.29 -8.03 26.40
CA SER A 497 -24.74 -7.34 27.61
C SER A 497 -25.06 -5.89 27.31
N LYS A 498 -25.92 -5.27 28.14
CA LYS A 498 -26.12 -3.82 28.07
C LYS A 498 -24.81 -3.12 28.44
N GLN A 499 -24.42 -2.11 27.66
CA GLN A 499 -23.29 -1.26 28.01
C GLN A 499 -23.69 -0.39 29.21
N PRO A 500 -22.86 -0.32 30.27
CA PRO A 500 -23.07 0.65 31.34
C PRO A 500 -22.98 2.06 30.76
N GLN A 501 -23.86 2.95 31.16
CA GLN A 501 -23.73 4.37 30.85
C GLN A 501 -22.45 4.90 31.53
N PRO A 502 -21.51 5.50 30.80
CA PRO A 502 -20.27 6.01 31.41
C PRO A 502 -20.50 7.24 32.29
N TYR A 503 -21.67 7.87 32.24
CA TYR A 503 -22.00 9.06 33.04
C TYR A 503 -23.40 8.94 33.63
N THR A 504 -23.50 8.97 34.95
CA THR A 504 -24.72 9.33 35.65
C THR A 504 -24.93 10.85 35.56
N VAL A 505 -25.26 11.35 34.37
CA VAL A 505 -25.77 12.70 34.27
C VAL A 505 -27.20 12.61 34.69
N LYS A 506 -27.54 13.13 35.88
CA LYS A 506 -28.88 13.40 36.30
C LYS A 506 -29.45 14.53 35.42
N TYR A 507 -29.83 14.22 34.20
CA TYR A 507 -30.74 15.06 33.45
C TYR A 507 -32.16 14.67 33.84
N ALA A 508 -33.01 15.68 34.11
CA ALA A 508 -34.42 15.54 34.38
C ALA A 508 -35.24 15.16 33.14
N VAL A 509 -34.72 14.26 32.31
CA VAL A 509 -35.43 13.71 31.15
C VAL A 509 -35.33 12.19 31.25
N ASP A 510 -36.41 11.59 31.63
CA ASP A 510 -36.54 10.17 31.96
C ASP A 510 -36.38 9.20 30.78
N ASP A 511 -36.04 9.66 29.57
CA ASP A 511 -36.06 8.83 28.37
C ASP A 511 -34.88 9.08 27.42
N ILE A 512 -33.66 8.93 27.90
CA ILE A 512 -32.58 8.57 26.97
C ILE A 512 -32.32 7.07 27.10
N PRO A 513 -32.87 6.23 26.22
CA PRO A 513 -32.56 4.81 26.25
C PRO A 513 -31.15 4.62 25.72
N SER A 514 -30.18 4.67 26.57
CA SER A 514 -28.84 4.19 26.24
C SER A 514 -28.83 2.67 26.29
N SER A 515 -29.46 2.04 25.36
CA SER A 515 -29.48 0.58 25.30
C SER A 515 -28.57 0.03 24.20
N ARG A 516 -27.38 0.63 24.02
CA ARG A 516 -26.36 -0.06 23.24
C ARG A 516 -26.06 -1.36 23.97
N ILE A 517 -26.10 -2.45 23.23
CA ILE A 517 -25.59 -3.73 23.68
C ILE A 517 -24.20 -3.91 23.13
N ALA A 518 -23.38 -4.70 23.80
CA ALA A 518 -22.08 -5.11 23.29
C ALA A 518 -21.92 -6.63 23.38
N THR A 519 -21.19 -7.21 22.46
CA THR A 519 -20.71 -8.57 22.63
C THR A 519 -19.75 -8.64 23.83
N GLN A 520 -19.56 -9.83 24.40
CA GLN A 520 -18.36 -10.11 25.18
C GLN A 520 -17.12 -9.90 24.30
N ASP A 521 -15.93 -9.86 24.88
CA ASP A 521 -14.69 -9.90 24.13
C ASP A 521 -14.62 -11.22 23.35
N VAL A 522 -14.18 -11.12 22.09
CA VAL A 522 -14.00 -12.26 21.20
C VAL A 522 -12.62 -12.16 20.57
N TRP A 523 -11.91 -13.26 20.48
CA TRP A 523 -10.65 -13.35 19.75
C TRP A 523 -10.91 -14.00 18.40
N LEU A 524 -10.59 -13.27 17.33
CA LEU A 524 -10.65 -13.76 15.96
C LEU A 524 -9.25 -14.16 15.53
N ARG A 525 -9.11 -15.33 14.91
CA ARG A 525 -7.80 -15.84 14.49
C ARG A 525 -7.88 -16.41 13.08
N VAL A 526 -6.86 -16.09 12.28
CA VAL A 526 -6.56 -16.76 11.02
C VAL A 526 -5.14 -17.29 11.05
N LYS A 527 -4.96 -18.55 10.68
CA LYS A 527 -3.65 -19.17 10.42
C LYS A 527 -3.49 -19.31 8.91
N VAL A 528 -2.42 -18.78 8.38
CA VAL A 528 -2.08 -18.87 6.96
C VAL A 528 -0.83 -19.73 6.81
N HIS A 529 -0.86 -20.63 5.84
CA HIS A 529 0.30 -21.40 5.42
C HIS A 529 0.35 -21.49 3.90
N SER A 530 1.56 -21.67 3.36
CA SER A 530 1.78 -21.84 1.94
C SER A 530 1.80 -23.31 1.54
N GLU A 531 1.24 -23.59 0.35
CA GLU A 531 1.36 -24.86 -0.36
C GLU A 531 1.95 -24.59 -1.75
N GLY A 532 2.78 -25.50 -2.27
CA GLY A 532 3.46 -25.31 -3.55
C GLY A 532 4.70 -24.42 -3.46
N ILE A 533 5.26 -24.06 -4.60
CA ILE A 533 6.47 -23.21 -4.72
C ILE A 533 6.35 -22.28 -5.95
N ALA A 534 7.04 -21.15 -5.88
CA ALA A 534 7.18 -20.20 -6.98
C ALA A 534 5.81 -19.84 -7.62
N ASN A 535 5.65 -20.04 -8.92
CA ASN A 535 4.43 -19.72 -9.67
C ASN A 535 3.21 -20.60 -9.34
N GLN A 536 3.38 -21.61 -8.49
CA GLN A 536 2.33 -22.51 -8.03
C GLN A 536 2.05 -22.37 -6.54
N ILE A 537 2.61 -21.35 -5.89
CA ILE A 537 2.38 -21.10 -4.47
C ILE A 537 0.92 -20.70 -4.24
N GLN A 538 0.31 -21.29 -3.23
CA GLN A 538 -1.04 -21.00 -2.78
C GLN A 538 -1.02 -20.64 -1.29
N ALA A 539 -1.83 -19.71 -0.88
CA ALA A 539 -2.05 -19.36 0.51
C ALA A 539 -3.34 -20.03 1.00
N ILE A 540 -3.24 -20.79 2.07
CA ILE A 540 -4.38 -21.46 2.70
C ILE A 540 -4.65 -20.82 4.04
N ALA A 541 -5.88 -20.31 4.26
CA ALA A 541 -6.32 -19.64 5.46
C ALA A 541 -7.26 -20.53 6.28
N GLU A 542 -6.89 -20.83 7.51
CA GLU A 542 -7.72 -21.55 8.49
C GLU A 542 -8.22 -20.60 9.57
N TRP A 543 -9.54 -20.57 9.78
CA TRP A 543 -10.18 -19.64 10.68
C TRP A 543 -10.59 -20.28 12.00
N SER A 544 -10.49 -19.51 13.07
CA SER A 544 -10.94 -19.90 14.41
C SER A 544 -11.31 -18.68 15.24
N TYR A 545 -12.07 -18.92 16.30
CA TYR A 545 -12.45 -17.90 17.28
C TYR A 545 -12.32 -18.43 18.70
N SER A 546 -12.20 -17.51 19.66
CA SER A 546 -12.21 -17.84 21.08
C SER A 546 -13.11 -16.86 21.85
N LEU A 547 -13.73 -17.33 22.92
CA LEU A 547 -14.56 -16.54 23.85
C LEU A 547 -13.87 -16.28 25.20
N ASP A 548 -12.68 -16.84 25.40
CA ASP A 548 -11.88 -16.74 26.63
C ASP A 548 -10.41 -16.37 26.38
N GLY A 549 -10.01 -16.22 25.09
CA GLY A 549 -8.65 -15.95 24.65
C GLY A 549 -7.67 -17.12 24.78
N LYS A 550 -8.16 -18.28 25.27
CA LYS A 550 -7.31 -19.46 25.52
C LYS A 550 -7.65 -20.61 24.58
N LYS A 551 -8.90 -21.00 24.52
CA LYS A 551 -9.37 -22.10 23.68
C LYS A 551 -9.92 -21.57 22.37
N PHE A 552 -9.26 -21.89 21.25
CA PHE A 552 -9.69 -21.54 19.91
C PHE A 552 -10.49 -22.67 19.26
N ASN A 553 -11.68 -22.34 18.78
CA ASN A 553 -12.57 -23.27 18.09
C ASN A 553 -12.47 -23.01 16.59
N LYS A 554 -12.11 -24.03 15.81
CA LYS A 554 -12.13 -23.96 14.35
C LYS A 554 -13.54 -23.66 13.84
N ILE A 555 -13.64 -22.84 12.80
CA ILE A 555 -14.91 -22.47 12.19
C ILE A 555 -14.80 -22.54 10.67
N GLY A 556 -15.61 -23.40 10.06
CA GLY A 556 -15.60 -23.63 8.62
C GLY A 556 -14.41 -24.49 8.13
N ASN A 557 -14.29 -24.59 6.82
CA ASN A 557 -13.20 -25.27 6.13
C ASN A 557 -12.05 -24.31 5.80
N PRO A 558 -10.83 -24.80 5.53
CA PRO A 558 -9.76 -23.99 4.99
C PRO A 558 -10.22 -23.25 3.71
N PHE A 559 -9.71 -22.06 3.53
CA PHE A 559 -10.01 -21.20 2.40
C PHE A 559 -8.75 -20.95 1.58
N THR A 560 -8.77 -21.26 0.28
CA THR A 560 -7.68 -20.90 -0.63
C THR A 560 -7.78 -19.43 -0.95
N VAL A 561 -6.79 -18.66 -0.50
CA VAL A 561 -6.73 -17.22 -0.68
C VAL A 561 -6.31 -16.91 -2.11
N ARG A 562 -7.03 -16.01 -2.74
CA ARG A 562 -6.72 -15.51 -4.06
C ARG A 562 -6.13 -14.10 -3.98
N GLU A 563 -5.25 -13.74 -4.91
CA GLU A 563 -4.71 -12.38 -5.04
C GLU A 563 -5.80 -11.33 -5.26
N GLY A 564 -5.50 -10.08 -4.97
CA GLY A 564 -6.26 -8.92 -5.42
C GLY A 564 -5.96 -8.59 -6.89
N LYS A 565 -6.58 -7.55 -7.44
CA LYS A 565 -6.29 -7.12 -8.81
C LYS A 565 -4.99 -6.31 -8.82
N TRP A 566 -3.93 -6.88 -9.37
CA TRP A 566 -2.57 -6.37 -9.41
C TRP A 566 -1.84 -6.28 -8.05
N ILE A 567 -2.45 -6.70 -6.97
CA ILE A 567 -1.92 -6.69 -5.60
C ILE A 567 -2.10 -8.05 -4.94
N GLY A 568 -1.39 -8.30 -3.85
CA GLY A 568 -1.63 -9.43 -2.97
C GLY A 568 -2.97 -9.34 -2.24
N ALA A 569 -3.37 -10.42 -1.62
CA ALA A 569 -4.44 -10.41 -0.64
C ALA A 569 -4.02 -9.59 0.59
N LYS A 570 -5.00 -9.08 1.30
CA LYS A 570 -4.81 -8.27 2.51
C LYS A 570 -5.66 -8.79 3.65
N LEU A 571 -5.20 -8.58 4.87
CA LEU A 571 -5.92 -8.93 6.10
C LEU A 571 -6.27 -7.67 6.88
N GLY A 572 -7.48 -7.61 7.42
CA GLY A 572 -7.86 -6.48 8.28
C GLY A 572 -9.29 -6.51 8.74
N PHE A 573 -9.87 -5.32 8.94
CA PHE A 573 -11.13 -5.13 9.61
C PHE A 573 -12.11 -4.31 8.79
N PHE A 574 -13.39 -4.45 9.12
CA PHE A 574 -14.45 -3.63 8.56
C PHE A 574 -15.59 -3.43 9.56
N ASN A 575 -16.35 -2.36 9.36
CA ASN A 575 -17.63 -2.13 10.00
C ASN A 575 -18.55 -1.41 9.01
N THR A 576 -19.72 -1.99 8.72
CA THR A 576 -20.60 -1.50 7.67
C THR A 576 -22.06 -1.70 8.02
N ARG A 577 -22.96 -0.99 7.32
CA ARG A 577 -24.42 -1.11 7.46
C ARG A 577 -25.13 -0.87 6.14
N THR A 578 -26.33 -1.42 5.99
CA THR A 578 -27.17 -1.21 4.80
C THR A 578 -28.19 -0.07 4.97
N ALA A 579 -28.56 0.25 6.21
CA ALA A 579 -29.59 1.25 6.48
C ALA A 579 -29.05 2.68 6.54
N LYS A 580 -29.83 3.65 6.05
CA LYS A 580 -29.60 5.09 6.20
C LYS A 580 -30.04 5.53 7.59
N LYS A 581 -29.13 5.80 8.51
CA LYS A 581 -29.40 6.26 9.87
C LYS A 581 -28.34 7.24 10.36
N ASN A 582 -28.70 8.06 11.33
CA ASN A 582 -27.84 9.13 11.84
C ASN A 582 -26.70 8.63 12.73
N ASP A 583 -26.77 7.38 13.20
CA ASP A 583 -25.74 6.82 14.08
C ASP A 583 -25.45 5.36 13.72
N ALA A 584 -24.31 4.85 14.12
CA ALA A 584 -23.73 3.60 13.64
C ALA A 584 -23.35 2.63 14.75
N ALA A 585 -23.16 1.36 14.39
CA ALA A 585 -22.45 0.38 15.20
C ALA A 585 -21.01 0.80 15.43
N PHE A 586 -20.42 0.30 16.52
CA PHE A 586 -18.99 0.38 16.78
C PHE A 586 -18.36 -1.01 16.68
N PHE A 587 -17.17 -1.07 16.14
CA PHE A 587 -16.33 -2.24 16.18
C PHE A 587 -15.00 -1.85 16.82
N ASP A 588 -14.77 -2.30 18.03
CA ASP A 588 -13.56 -2.01 18.80
C ASP A 588 -12.58 -3.16 18.61
N VAL A 589 -11.33 -2.82 18.26
CA VAL A 589 -10.20 -3.73 18.17
C VAL A 589 -9.17 -3.31 19.20
N ASP A 590 -8.95 -4.16 20.22
CA ASP A 590 -7.96 -3.87 21.26
C ASP A 590 -6.55 -4.02 20.73
N TRP A 591 -6.31 -5.06 19.94
CA TRP A 591 -5.01 -5.33 19.32
C TRP A 591 -5.15 -6.37 18.20
N ILE A 592 -4.14 -6.40 17.33
CA ILE A 592 -3.87 -7.50 16.41
C ILE A 592 -2.40 -7.89 16.49
N HIS A 593 -2.13 -9.17 16.72
CA HIS A 593 -0.79 -9.72 16.79
C HIS A 593 -0.54 -10.76 15.72
N PHE A 594 0.62 -10.67 15.10
CA PHE A 594 1.12 -11.61 14.12
C PHE A 594 2.27 -12.42 14.72
N GLU A 595 2.24 -13.72 14.47
CA GLU A 595 3.23 -14.68 14.95
C GLU A 595 3.54 -15.68 13.84
N LYS A 596 4.77 -16.25 13.88
CA LYS A 596 5.17 -17.30 12.94
C LYS A 596 4.54 -18.65 13.31
#